data_981fa549ece2ceec5971d16b9bc080e2
#
_entry.id   981fa549ece2ceec5971d16b9bc080e2
#
_cell.length_a   1.000
_cell.length_b   1.000
_cell.length_c   1.000
_cell.angle_alpha   90.00
_cell.angle_beta   90.00
_cell.angle_gamma   90.00
#
_symmetry.space_group_name_H-M   'P 1'
#
loop_
_entity.id
_entity.type
_entity.pdbx_description
1 polymer ?
#
loop_
_entity_poly.entity_id
_entity_poly.type
_entity_poly.pdbx_seq_one_letter_code
_entity_poly.pdbx_strand_id
1 'polypeptide(L)'
;MTQRRNFIKIPLAAAAAAALSLPSVTAFAQANAPVTLLNVSYDPTRELYVEYNAAFTKHWKAKTGQDVTIKQSHGGSGKQARSIIDGLEADVATLALAGDTDALHANGGWIAKDWQKRLPHNSAPYTSTIVLVVRQGNPKG
;
A
#
# COMPACT_ATOMS: atom_id res chain seq x y z
N MET A 1 82.72 -2.85 37.03
CA MET A 1 82.43 -2.09 35.80
C MET A 1 81.05 -2.46 35.33
N THR A 2 80.08 -1.60 35.60
CA THR A 2 78.64 -1.90 35.41
C THR A 2 78.14 -1.04 34.27
N GLN A 3 77.86 -1.67 33.12
CA GLN A 3 77.27 -1.01 31.98
C GLN A 3 75.73 -0.85 32.23
N ARG A 4 75.30 0.39 32.29
CA ARG A 4 73.83 0.74 32.31
C ARG A 4 73.27 0.73 30.89
N ARG A 5 72.33 -0.18 30.61
CA ARG A 5 71.54 -0.19 29.37
C ARG A 5 70.40 0.80 29.49
N ASN A 6 70.45 1.87 28.70
CA ASN A 6 69.33 2.81 28.55
C ASN A 6 68.24 2.19 27.65
N PHE A 7 67.09 1.96 28.23
CA PHE A 7 65.90 1.61 27.46
C PHE A 7 65.24 2.90 26.94
N ILE A 8 65.26 3.01 25.60
CA ILE A 8 64.52 4.06 24.91
C ILE A 8 63.05 3.68 24.94
N LYS A 9 62.22 4.44 25.68
CA LYS A 9 60.78 4.31 25.64
C LYS A 9 60.26 5.03 24.41
N ILE A 10 59.76 4.28 23.42
CA ILE A 10 59.04 4.79 22.27
C ILE A 10 57.61 5.01 22.71
N PRO A 11 57.01 6.21 22.65
CA PRO A 11 55.60 6.37 22.90
C PRO A 11 54.81 5.82 21.72
N LEU A 12 53.98 4.84 21.97
CA LEU A 12 53.00 4.31 21.01
C LEU A 12 51.94 5.36 20.80
N ALA A 13 52.03 6.16 19.74
CA ALA A 13 51.00 7.06 19.30
C ALA A 13 49.81 6.22 18.81
N ALA A 14 48.76 6.16 19.58
CA ALA A 14 47.48 5.58 19.20
C ALA A 14 46.86 6.49 18.10
N ALA A 15 46.99 6.09 16.86
CA ALA A 15 46.22 6.66 15.76
C ALA A 15 44.77 6.20 15.92
N ALA A 16 43.95 7.04 16.55
CA ALA A 16 42.50 6.89 16.52
C ALA A 16 42.01 7.18 15.08
N ALA A 17 41.87 6.14 14.30
CA ALA A 17 41.15 6.20 13.04
C ALA A 17 39.70 6.49 13.35
N ALA A 18 39.29 7.74 13.25
CA ALA A 18 37.89 8.13 13.22
C ALA A 18 37.28 7.55 11.93
N ALA A 19 36.65 6.39 12.05
CA ALA A 19 35.76 5.88 11.03
C ALA A 19 34.55 6.81 11.01
N LEU A 20 34.61 7.82 10.15
CA LEU A 20 33.42 8.58 9.75
C LEU A 20 32.52 7.60 9.01
N SER A 21 31.64 6.93 9.76
CA SER A 21 30.50 6.22 9.23
C SER A 21 29.67 7.24 8.46
N LEU A 22 29.69 7.13 7.13
CA LEU A 22 28.76 7.83 6.25
C LEU A 22 27.41 7.11 6.38
N PRO A 23 26.46 7.65 7.13
CA PRO A 23 25.11 7.07 7.16
C PRO A 23 24.32 7.67 6.01
N SER A 24 23.56 6.86 5.31
CA SER A 24 22.24 7.28 4.87
C SER A 24 22.03 7.73 3.44
N VAL A 25 22.87 7.41 2.49
CA VAL A 25 22.47 7.55 1.06
C VAL A 25 21.47 6.45 0.68
N THR A 26 21.53 5.29 1.33
CA THR A 26 20.62 4.16 1.07
C THR A 26 19.19 4.40 1.56
N ALA A 27 18.99 5.14 2.65
CA ALA A 27 17.66 5.41 3.19
C ALA A 27 16.84 6.34 2.28
N PHE A 28 17.46 7.34 1.65
CA PHE A 28 16.78 8.21 0.68
C PHE A 28 16.46 7.51 -0.64
N ALA A 29 17.35 6.62 -1.12
CA ALA A 29 17.10 5.83 -2.31
C ALA A 29 15.93 4.85 -2.13
N GLN A 30 15.76 4.29 -0.93
CA GLN A 30 14.68 3.37 -0.62
C GLN A 30 13.33 4.09 -0.44
N ALA A 31 13.33 5.32 0.07
CA ALA A 31 12.12 6.14 0.19
C ALA A 31 11.50 6.50 -1.16
N ASN A 32 12.30 6.54 -2.23
CA ASN A 32 11.88 6.90 -3.59
C ASN A 32 11.83 5.69 -4.55
N ALA A 33 12.01 4.47 -4.07
CA ALA A 33 11.92 3.28 -4.90
C ALA A 33 10.51 3.17 -5.50
N PRO A 34 10.37 2.79 -6.78
CA PRO A 34 9.08 2.58 -7.41
C PRO A 34 8.25 1.51 -6.67
N VAL A 35 6.96 1.76 -6.53
CA VAL A 35 6.02 0.84 -5.87
C VAL A 35 4.94 0.41 -6.85
N THR A 36 4.56 -0.86 -6.78
CA THR A 36 3.40 -1.38 -7.50
C THR A 36 2.30 -1.72 -6.50
N LEU A 37 1.10 -1.21 -6.72
CA LEU A 37 -0.09 -1.49 -5.92
C LEU A 37 -1.11 -2.24 -6.76
N LEU A 38 -1.92 -3.09 -6.13
CA LEU A 38 -3.08 -3.72 -6.73
C LEU A 38 -4.37 -3.14 -6.15
N ASN A 39 -5.14 -2.44 -6.99
CA ASN A 39 -6.48 -1.96 -6.66
C ASN A 39 -7.52 -2.98 -7.13
N VAL A 40 -8.20 -3.60 -6.19
CA VAL A 40 -9.30 -4.54 -6.42
C VAL A 40 -10.62 -3.81 -6.21
N SER A 41 -11.50 -3.81 -7.21
CA SER A 41 -12.75 -3.08 -7.11
C SER A 41 -13.95 -3.79 -7.73
N TYR A 42 -15.14 -3.33 -7.38
CA TYR A 42 -16.39 -3.73 -7.96
C TYR A 42 -16.50 -3.26 -9.42
N ASP A 43 -17.00 -4.10 -10.29
CA ASP A 43 -16.93 -3.94 -11.75
C ASP A 43 -17.47 -2.61 -12.32
N PRO A 44 -18.61 -2.04 -11.86
CA PRO A 44 -19.12 -0.77 -12.36
C PRO A 44 -18.20 0.44 -12.12
N THR A 45 -17.16 0.30 -11.32
CA THR A 45 -16.24 1.39 -10.99
C THR A 45 -14.94 1.35 -11.80
N ARG A 46 -14.90 0.56 -12.85
CA ARG A 46 -13.73 0.37 -13.71
C ARG A 46 -13.20 1.69 -14.27
N GLU A 47 -14.05 2.45 -14.93
CA GLU A 47 -13.69 3.73 -15.54
C GLU A 47 -13.28 4.77 -14.49
N LEU A 48 -14.02 4.85 -13.39
CA LEU A 48 -13.68 5.70 -12.26
C LEU A 48 -12.24 5.46 -11.79
N TYR A 49 -11.86 4.19 -11.60
CA TYR A 49 -10.53 3.87 -11.10
C TYR A 49 -9.43 4.02 -12.15
N VAL A 50 -9.71 3.95 -13.44
CA VAL A 50 -8.74 4.32 -14.48
C VAL A 50 -8.33 5.79 -14.31
N GLU A 51 -9.30 6.69 -14.20
CA GLU A 51 -9.06 8.13 -14.05
C GLU A 51 -8.47 8.47 -12.67
N TYR A 52 -9.05 7.92 -11.61
CA TYR A 52 -8.60 8.15 -10.23
C TYR A 52 -7.15 7.72 -10.03
N ASN A 53 -6.79 6.52 -10.47
CA ASN A 53 -5.45 5.98 -10.32
C ASN A 53 -4.42 6.82 -11.10
N ALA A 54 -4.77 7.30 -12.30
CA ALA A 54 -3.92 8.20 -13.08
C ALA A 54 -3.71 9.54 -12.35
N ALA A 55 -4.77 10.12 -11.78
CA ALA A 55 -4.68 11.33 -10.98
C ALA A 55 -3.85 11.13 -9.72
N PHE A 56 -4.07 10.02 -9.02
CA PHE A 56 -3.33 9.67 -7.80
C PHE A 56 -1.83 9.50 -8.07
N THR A 57 -1.44 8.75 -9.10
CA THR A 57 -0.02 8.53 -9.43
C THR A 57 0.69 9.84 -9.73
N LYS A 58 0.05 10.74 -10.48
CA LYS A 58 0.57 12.07 -10.77
C LYS A 58 0.73 12.92 -9.49
N HIS A 59 -0.30 12.91 -8.64
CA HIS A 59 -0.29 13.64 -7.37
C HIS A 59 0.82 13.10 -6.44
N TRP A 60 0.90 11.80 -6.29
CA TRP A 60 1.89 11.16 -5.43
C TRP A 60 3.32 11.43 -5.88
N LYS A 61 3.58 11.32 -7.18
CA LYS A 61 4.87 11.66 -7.78
C LYS A 61 5.27 13.11 -7.52
N ALA A 62 4.34 14.05 -7.69
CA ALA A 62 4.59 15.46 -7.43
C ALA A 62 4.88 15.75 -5.95
N LYS A 63 4.20 15.03 -5.04
CA LYS A 63 4.30 15.22 -3.59
C LYS A 63 5.54 14.58 -2.98
N THR A 64 5.94 13.40 -3.46
CA THR A 64 6.95 12.55 -2.79
C THR A 64 8.17 12.24 -3.65
N GLY A 65 8.10 12.47 -4.97
CA GLY A 65 9.11 12.04 -5.92
C GLY A 65 9.06 10.55 -6.25
N GLN A 66 8.20 9.75 -5.59
CA GLN A 66 8.10 8.31 -5.77
C GLN A 66 7.20 7.96 -6.98
N ASP A 67 7.64 7.01 -7.79
CA ASP A 67 6.83 6.42 -8.85
C ASP A 67 5.93 5.32 -8.28
N VAL A 68 4.63 5.38 -8.60
CA VAL A 68 3.65 4.36 -8.24
C VAL A 68 3.00 3.82 -9.50
N THR A 69 2.98 2.51 -9.65
CA THR A 69 2.22 1.80 -10.68
C THR A 69 1.02 1.15 -10.04
N ILE A 70 -0.20 1.39 -10.54
CA ILE A 70 -1.41 0.79 -9.99
C ILE A 70 -1.97 -0.22 -10.99
N LYS A 71 -1.89 -1.50 -10.63
CA LYS A 71 -2.59 -2.58 -11.31
C LYS A 71 -4.04 -2.60 -10.85
N GLN A 72 -4.94 -3.09 -11.69
CA GLN A 72 -6.37 -3.12 -11.42
C GLN A 72 -6.94 -4.52 -11.62
N SER A 73 -7.85 -4.90 -10.72
CA SER A 73 -8.70 -6.08 -10.86
C SER A 73 -10.14 -5.67 -10.62
N HIS A 74 -11.03 -5.93 -11.58
CA HIS A 74 -12.44 -5.58 -11.51
C HIS A 74 -13.30 -6.82 -11.67
N GLY A 75 -14.42 -6.87 -10.97
CA GLY A 75 -15.35 -8.01 -11.04
C GLY A 75 -16.52 -7.86 -10.07
N GLY A 76 -17.35 -8.89 -10.00
CA GLY A 76 -18.43 -8.93 -9.00
C GLY A 76 -17.87 -8.84 -7.58
N SER A 77 -18.53 -8.08 -6.71
CA SER A 77 -18.04 -7.73 -5.36
C SER A 77 -17.67 -8.97 -4.53
N GLY A 78 -18.57 -9.94 -4.37
CA GLY A 78 -18.29 -11.17 -3.63
C GLY A 78 -17.20 -12.03 -4.28
N LYS A 79 -17.07 -12.02 -5.63
CA LYS A 79 -16.00 -12.70 -6.34
C LYS A 79 -14.64 -12.08 -6.00
N GLN A 80 -14.56 -10.75 -5.97
CA GLN A 80 -13.32 -10.04 -5.61
C GLN A 80 -12.94 -10.30 -4.15
N ALA A 81 -13.92 -10.24 -3.23
CA ALA A 81 -13.68 -10.61 -1.83
C ALA A 81 -13.12 -12.04 -1.72
N ARG A 82 -13.73 -13.00 -2.42
CA ARG A 82 -13.25 -14.38 -2.43
C ARG A 82 -11.85 -14.50 -2.99
N SER A 83 -11.53 -13.82 -4.09
CA SER A 83 -10.18 -13.84 -4.65
C SER A 83 -9.11 -13.38 -3.68
N ILE A 84 -9.40 -12.34 -2.88
CA ILE A 84 -8.50 -11.86 -1.82
C ILE A 84 -8.34 -12.91 -0.72
N ILE A 85 -9.45 -13.51 -0.27
CA ILE A 85 -9.44 -14.57 0.75
C ILE A 85 -8.63 -15.78 0.27
N ASP A 86 -8.72 -16.11 -1.02
CA ASP A 86 -8.01 -17.22 -1.65
C ASP A 86 -6.55 -16.89 -2.02
N GLY A 87 -6.05 -15.70 -1.66
CA GLY A 87 -4.63 -15.34 -1.75
C GLY A 87 -4.27 -14.28 -2.78
N LEU A 88 -5.24 -13.56 -3.37
CA LEU A 88 -4.92 -12.38 -4.20
C LEU A 88 -4.39 -11.26 -3.31
N GLU A 89 -3.13 -10.90 -3.48
CA GLU A 89 -2.46 -9.84 -2.73
C GLU A 89 -2.95 -8.45 -3.19
N ALA A 90 -4.04 -7.98 -2.59
CA ALA A 90 -4.61 -6.67 -2.86
C ALA A 90 -4.12 -5.64 -1.84
N ASP A 91 -3.69 -4.47 -2.32
CA ASP A 91 -3.32 -3.34 -1.46
C ASP A 91 -4.53 -2.46 -1.13
N VAL A 92 -5.48 -2.37 -2.06
CA VAL A 92 -6.73 -1.63 -1.91
C VAL A 92 -7.89 -2.48 -2.38
N ALA A 93 -8.96 -2.54 -1.58
CA ALA A 93 -10.19 -3.22 -1.95
C ALA A 93 -11.39 -2.27 -1.77
N THR A 94 -12.13 -2.03 -2.86
CA THR A 94 -13.35 -1.23 -2.86
C THR A 94 -14.50 -2.09 -3.38
N LEU A 95 -15.25 -2.64 -2.44
CA LEU A 95 -16.31 -3.61 -2.70
C LEU A 95 -17.70 -2.93 -2.62
N ALA A 96 -18.71 -3.57 -3.21
CA ALA A 96 -20.05 -3.01 -3.27
C ALA A 96 -20.82 -3.10 -1.94
N LEU A 97 -20.58 -4.14 -1.16
CA LEU A 97 -21.37 -4.46 0.02
C LEU A 97 -20.48 -4.53 1.26
N ALA A 98 -20.98 -4.00 2.37
CA ALA A 98 -20.30 -4.10 3.66
C ALA A 98 -20.00 -5.56 4.05
N GLY A 99 -20.95 -6.48 3.80
CA GLY A 99 -20.76 -7.91 4.09
C GLY A 99 -19.62 -8.55 3.32
N ASP A 100 -19.35 -8.13 2.07
CA ASP A 100 -18.18 -8.61 1.32
C ASP A 100 -16.87 -8.10 1.92
N THR A 101 -16.88 -6.87 2.44
CA THR A 101 -15.75 -6.29 3.15
C THR A 101 -15.56 -6.95 4.52
N ASP A 102 -16.64 -7.20 5.26
CA ASP A 102 -16.60 -7.92 6.54
C ASP A 102 -16.03 -9.34 6.39
N ALA A 103 -16.28 -9.97 5.24
CA ALA A 103 -15.72 -11.30 4.95
C ALA A 103 -14.18 -11.29 4.90
N LEU A 104 -13.54 -10.19 4.51
CA LEU A 104 -12.08 -10.06 4.54
C LEU A 104 -11.54 -10.07 5.98
N HIS A 105 -12.29 -9.48 6.92
CA HIS A 105 -11.95 -9.58 8.34
C HIS A 105 -12.16 -11.00 8.88
N ALA A 106 -13.33 -11.58 8.59
CA ALA A 106 -13.73 -12.87 9.16
C ALA A 106 -12.86 -14.05 8.70
N ASN A 107 -12.35 -14.02 7.46
CA ASN A 107 -11.62 -15.12 6.86
C ASN A 107 -10.10 -14.96 6.82
N GLY A 108 -9.54 -13.92 7.42
CA GLY A 108 -8.08 -13.76 7.40
C GLY A 108 -7.58 -12.57 8.22
N GLY A 109 -8.48 -11.77 8.79
CA GLY A 109 -8.07 -10.58 9.54
C GLY A 109 -7.38 -9.52 8.69
N TRP A 110 -7.58 -9.57 7.36
CA TRP A 110 -6.93 -8.67 6.39
C TRP A 110 -7.23 -7.20 6.63
N ILE A 111 -8.39 -6.91 7.20
CA ILE A 111 -8.78 -5.56 7.58
C ILE A 111 -9.23 -5.53 9.05
N ALA A 112 -9.22 -4.36 9.65
CA ALA A 112 -9.70 -4.19 11.01
C ALA A 112 -11.22 -4.39 11.10
N LYS A 113 -11.69 -4.95 12.22
CA LYS A 113 -13.13 -5.15 12.49
C LYS A 113 -13.93 -3.85 12.43
N ASP A 114 -13.32 -2.74 12.81
CA ASP A 114 -13.92 -1.41 12.89
C ASP A 114 -13.68 -0.57 11.62
N TRP A 115 -13.40 -1.20 10.48
CA TRP A 115 -13.04 -0.54 9.23
C TRP A 115 -14.02 0.57 8.82
N GLN A 116 -15.33 0.38 9.05
CA GLN A 116 -16.35 1.39 8.73
C GLN A 116 -16.17 2.71 9.50
N LYS A 117 -15.53 2.68 10.67
CA LYS A 117 -15.34 3.86 11.52
C LYS A 117 -14.07 4.66 11.18
N ARG A 118 -13.24 4.15 10.29
CA ARG A 118 -11.91 4.71 10.01
C ARG A 118 -11.91 5.90 9.08
N LEU A 119 -12.89 5.98 8.19
CA LEU A 119 -13.06 7.07 7.24
C LEU A 119 -14.49 7.62 7.31
N PRO A 120 -14.74 8.85 6.82
CA PRO A 120 -16.07 9.42 6.73
C PRO A 120 -17.05 8.51 5.95
N HIS A 121 -18.34 8.72 6.16
CA HIS A 121 -19.40 8.01 5.44
C HIS A 121 -19.30 6.47 5.52
N ASN A 122 -18.98 5.94 6.71
CA ASN A 122 -18.72 4.50 6.93
C ASN A 122 -17.66 3.90 6.01
N SER A 123 -16.62 4.69 5.71
CA SER A 123 -15.55 4.33 4.78
C SER A 123 -16.04 4.04 3.36
N ALA A 124 -17.17 4.64 2.95
CA ALA A 124 -17.72 4.53 1.59
C ALA A 124 -17.26 5.74 0.76
N PRO A 125 -16.40 5.56 -0.27
CA PRO A 125 -15.91 6.66 -1.10
C PRO A 125 -16.98 7.19 -2.07
N TYR A 126 -18.00 6.42 -2.37
CA TYR A 126 -19.13 6.76 -3.25
C TYR A 126 -20.36 5.93 -2.88
N THR A 127 -21.51 6.30 -3.44
CA THR A 127 -22.77 5.56 -3.34
C THR A 127 -23.28 5.19 -4.71
N SER A 128 -24.13 4.17 -4.78
CA SER A 128 -24.81 3.73 -5.99
C SER A 128 -26.25 3.41 -5.67
N THR A 129 -27.08 3.32 -6.71
CA THR A 129 -28.49 2.93 -6.59
C THR A 129 -28.73 1.63 -7.35
N ILE A 130 -29.66 0.83 -6.86
CA ILE A 130 -30.15 -0.36 -7.55
C ILE A 130 -31.45 0.01 -8.26
N VAL A 131 -31.51 -0.30 -9.54
CA VAL A 131 -32.71 -0.13 -10.35
C VAL A 131 -33.17 -1.48 -10.91
N LEU A 132 -34.47 -1.67 -11.03
CA LEU A 132 -35.03 -2.84 -11.66
C LEU A 132 -35.26 -2.52 -13.13
N VAL A 133 -34.66 -3.30 -13.99
CA VAL A 133 -34.86 -3.19 -15.43
C VAL A 133 -35.82 -4.30 -15.89
N VAL A 134 -36.91 -3.90 -16.49
CA VAL A 134 -37.88 -4.82 -17.06
C VAL A 134 -38.02 -4.59 -18.57
N ARG A 135 -38.36 -5.63 -19.30
CA ARG A 135 -38.65 -5.49 -20.74
C ARG A 135 -39.87 -4.62 -20.96
N GLN A 136 -39.91 -3.92 -22.07
CA GLN A 136 -41.08 -3.18 -22.52
C GLN A 136 -42.30 -4.10 -22.64
N GLY A 137 -43.44 -3.66 -22.15
CA GLY A 137 -44.68 -4.46 -22.12
C GLY A 137 -44.72 -5.54 -21.05
N ASN A 138 -43.94 -5.43 -19.97
CA ASN A 138 -44.01 -6.32 -18.83
C ASN A 138 -45.42 -6.24 -18.21
N PRO A 139 -46.22 -7.35 -18.14
CA PRO A 139 -47.62 -7.33 -17.67
C PRO A 139 -47.75 -7.15 -16.16
N LYS A 140 -46.66 -7.18 -15.42
CA LYS A 140 -46.67 -7.03 -13.94
C LYS A 140 -46.27 -5.63 -13.46
N GLY A 141 -46.16 -4.65 -14.36
CA GLY A 141 -45.77 -3.27 -14.04
C GLY A 141 -44.29 -3.04 -14.02
#